data_9ff831acb79926bd4e727056fd3ab79b
#
_entry.id   9ff831acb79926bd4e727056fd3ab79b
#
_cell.length_a   1.000
_cell.length_b   1.000
_cell.length_c   1.000
_cell.angle_alpha   90.00
_cell.angle_beta   90.00
_cell.angle_gamma   90.00
#
_symmetry.space_group_name_H-M   'P 1'
#
loop_
_entity.id
_entity.type
_entity.pdbx_description
1 polymer ?
#
loop_
_entity_poly.entity_id
_entity_poly.type
_entity_poly.pdbx_seq_one_letter_code
_entity_poly.pdbx_strand_id
1 'polypeptide(L)'
;IRVQMDTIAENKPVDTSLELFGKKFKYPFFAGPVGAVGLHYGDCLDDVAYNDILVSSCAKYGIAAFTGDGVDSNVMVAATKAIKKTDGIGIPTVKPWNLDVIAGKMEMVHESKALAVAMDIDAAGLPFLKNMEPPAGSKTVEELRQIAKMAGTPFIVKGVMTVKGALKAKEAGASAIVVSNHGGRVLDQCPATAEVLEEIALAVGDSMKIFVDGGIRSGVDVFKALALGADAVIIARPFVTAVYGGAEEGVKSYIEKLGTELEDTMKMCGVTSLEEIDRDC
;
A
#
# COMPACT_ATOMS: atom_id res chain seq x y z
N ILE A 1 -0.20 8.78 19.65
CA ILE A 1 1.26 8.66 19.68
C ILE A 1 1.89 10.02 19.50
N ARG A 2 2.95 10.30 20.25
CA ARG A 2 3.75 11.51 20.16
C ARG A 2 5.17 11.10 19.81
N VAL A 3 5.87 11.95 19.05
CA VAL A 3 7.28 11.77 18.71
C VAL A 3 8.13 12.28 19.87
N GLN A 4 9.20 11.56 20.22
CA GLN A 4 10.15 11.93 21.25
C GLN A 4 11.35 12.63 20.61
N MET A 5 11.57 13.88 20.97
CA MET A 5 12.70 14.64 20.45
C MET A 5 13.98 14.29 21.21
N ASP A 6 15.00 13.83 20.50
CA ASP A 6 16.37 13.66 20.99
C ASP A 6 17.36 14.28 19.99
N THR A 7 17.93 15.40 20.34
CA THR A 7 18.91 16.12 19.51
C THR A 7 20.36 16.00 20.03
N ILE A 8 20.59 15.15 21.04
CA ILE A 8 21.95 14.85 21.51
C ILE A 8 22.48 13.64 20.70
N ALA A 9 22.71 13.87 19.41
CA ALA A 9 23.15 12.86 18.46
C ALA A 9 24.20 13.41 17.52
N GLU A 10 24.93 12.53 16.85
CA GLU A 10 25.88 12.93 15.80
C GLU A 10 25.13 13.47 14.58
N ASN A 11 25.63 14.58 14.04
CA ASN A 11 25.09 15.15 12.81
C ASN A 11 25.53 14.33 11.58
N LYS A 12 24.81 13.24 11.31
CA LYS A 12 25.03 12.34 10.16
C LYS A 12 23.95 12.51 9.10
N PRO A 13 24.24 12.18 7.83
CA PRO A 13 23.21 12.04 6.81
C PRO A 13 22.19 10.98 7.22
N VAL A 14 20.92 11.24 6.95
CA VAL A 14 19.82 10.29 7.19
C VAL A 14 19.62 9.44 5.95
N ASP A 15 19.49 8.12 6.11
CA ASP A 15 19.09 7.17 5.07
C ASP A 15 17.64 6.75 5.27
N THR A 16 16.76 7.19 4.37
CA THR A 16 15.34 6.84 4.34
C THR A 16 15.04 5.68 3.41
N SER A 17 16.06 5.06 2.83
CA SER A 17 15.88 4.02 1.81
C SER A 17 15.34 2.71 2.42
N LEU A 18 14.49 2.04 1.65
CA LEU A 18 13.87 0.77 2.00
C LEU A 18 14.17 -0.28 0.94
N GLU A 19 14.65 -1.47 1.34
CA GLU A 19 14.67 -2.65 0.48
C GLU A 19 13.38 -3.45 0.64
N LEU A 20 12.66 -3.67 -0.47
CA LEU A 20 11.41 -4.40 -0.49
C LEU A 20 11.30 -5.26 -1.73
N PHE A 21 11.06 -6.57 -1.56
CA PHE A 21 10.90 -7.54 -2.65
C PHE A 21 12.03 -7.48 -3.71
N GLY A 22 13.28 -7.31 -3.25
CA GLY A 22 14.46 -7.24 -4.10
C GLY A 22 14.65 -5.92 -4.87
N LYS A 23 13.91 -4.88 -4.50
CA LYS A 23 14.06 -3.52 -5.03
C LYS A 23 14.38 -2.52 -3.93
N LYS A 24 15.24 -1.56 -4.22
CA LYS A 24 15.53 -0.44 -3.33
C LYS A 24 14.67 0.76 -3.69
N PHE A 25 13.96 1.30 -2.71
CA PHE A 25 13.15 2.50 -2.81
C PHE A 25 13.80 3.64 -2.02
N LYS A 26 13.54 4.87 -2.44
CA LYS A 26 14.08 6.06 -1.78
C LYS A 26 13.44 6.32 -0.41
N TYR A 27 12.17 5.97 -0.28
CA TYR A 27 11.37 6.25 0.93
C TYR A 27 10.50 5.04 1.30
N PRO A 28 10.14 4.88 2.59
CA PRO A 28 9.28 3.81 3.09
C PRO A 28 7.77 4.14 2.95
N PHE A 29 7.38 4.85 1.89
CA PHE A 29 5.97 5.14 1.62
C PHE A 29 5.64 4.95 0.14
N PHE A 30 4.39 4.55 -0.12
CA PHE A 30 3.91 4.18 -1.45
C PHE A 30 2.56 4.82 -1.71
N ALA A 31 2.24 5.09 -3.00
CA ALA A 31 0.91 5.50 -3.38
C ALA A 31 -0.08 4.34 -3.21
N GLY A 32 -1.28 4.63 -2.70
CA GLY A 32 -2.28 3.62 -2.40
C GLY A 32 -3.20 3.28 -3.57
N PRO A 33 -3.86 2.11 -3.50
CA PRO A 33 -4.71 1.64 -4.58
C PRO A 33 -5.97 2.50 -4.73
N VAL A 34 -6.17 3.01 -5.93
CA VAL A 34 -7.39 3.72 -6.36
C VAL A 34 -7.74 3.23 -7.76
N GLY A 35 -8.99 2.87 -7.97
CA GLY A 35 -9.52 2.47 -9.27
C GLY A 35 -10.89 3.10 -9.50
N ALA A 36 -11.39 3.01 -10.73
CA ALA A 36 -12.63 3.64 -11.17
C ALA A 36 -12.66 5.14 -10.84
N VAL A 37 -11.59 5.84 -11.23
CA VAL A 37 -11.39 7.25 -10.84
C VAL A 37 -12.48 8.18 -11.39
N GLY A 38 -12.99 7.92 -12.59
CA GLY A 38 -14.13 8.67 -13.14
C GLY A 38 -15.38 8.58 -12.26
N LEU A 39 -15.66 7.39 -11.70
CA LEU A 39 -16.79 7.18 -10.80
C LEU A 39 -16.62 7.93 -9.46
N HIS A 40 -15.39 8.03 -8.94
CA HIS A 40 -15.15 8.53 -7.59
C HIS A 40 -14.73 9.99 -7.55
N TYR A 41 -14.10 10.51 -8.61
CA TYR A 41 -13.45 11.83 -8.62
C TYR A 41 -13.83 12.71 -9.83
N GLY A 42 -14.78 12.24 -10.68
CA GLY A 42 -15.25 12.95 -11.86
C GLY A 42 -14.41 12.68 -13.11
N ASP A 43 -14.87 13.23 -14.23
CA ASP A 43 -14.44 12.83 -15.59
C ASP A 43 -13.19 13.55 -16.11
N CYS A 44 -12.43 14.26 -15.25
CA CYS A 44 -11.19 14.93 -15.66
C CYS A 44 -10.09 13.97 -16.11
N LEU A 45 -10.02 12.79 -15.49
CA LEU A 45 -9.10 11.73 -15.84
C LEU A 45 -9.85 10.39 -15.88
N ASP A 46 -9.51 9.56 -16.84
CA ASP A 46 -9.87 8.15 -16.84
C ASP A 46 -8.80 7.30 -16.10
N ASP A 47 -9.07 6.03 -15.91
CA ASP A 47 -8.13 5.13 -15.23
C ASP A 47 -6.82 4.95 -16.00
N VAL A 48 -6.80 5.13 -17.32
CA VAL A 48 -5.58 5.04 -18.14
C VAL A 48 -4.66 6.24 -17.84
N ALA A 49 -5.19 7.45 -17.97
CA ALA A 49 -4.44 8.68 -17.73
C ALA A 49 -3.99 8.78 -16.25
N TYR A 50 -4.88 8.43 -15.31
CA TYR A 50 -4.55 8.43 -13.89
C TYR A 50 -3.39 7.48 -13.56
N ASN A 51 -3.48 6.21 -14.00
CA ASN A 51 -2.44 5.22 -13.70
C ASN A 51 -1.13 5.53 -14.43
N ASP A 52 -1.18 6.02 -15.68
CA ASP A 52 0.03 6.42 -16.42
C ASP A 52 0.77 7.54 -15.68
N ILE A 53 0.06 8.54 -15.14
CA ILE A 53 0.67 9.62 -14.34
C ILE A 53 1.19 9.07 -13.02
N LEU A 54 0.36 8.39 -12.23
CA LEU A 54 0.70 7.97 -10.88
C LEU A 54 1.87 6.99 -10.87
N VAL A 55 1.77 5.91 -11.65
CA VAL A 55 2.76 4.82 -11.64
C VAL A 55 4.11 5.30 -12.17
N SER A 56 4.11 6.04 -13.30
CA SER A 56 5.35 6.56 -13.88
C SER A 56 6.04 7.58 -12.96
N SER A 57 5.27 8.48 -12.35
CA SER A 57 5.82 9.47 -11.43
C SER A 57 6.37 8.81 -10.16
N CYS A 58 5.63 7.88 -9.54
CA CYS A 58 6.11 7.16 -8.37
C CYS A 58 7.43 6.43 -8.67
N ALA A 59 7.49 5.68 -9.77
CA ALA A 59 8.72 4.98 -10.18
C ALA A 59 9.89 5.95 -10.43
N LYS A 60 9.64 7.06 -11.12
CA LYS A 60 10.63 8.09 -11.42
C LYS A 60 11.22 8.75 -10.17
N TYR A 61 10.38 8.96 -9.14
CA TYR A 61 10.78 9.62 -7.89
C TYR A 61 11.12 8.65 -6.75
N GLY A 62 11.33 7.37 -7.08
CA GLY A 62 11.94 6.38 -6.18
C GLY A 62 11.00 5.69 -5.21
N ILE A 63 9.69 5.68 -5.49
CA ILE A 63 8.70 4.89 -4.76
C ILE A 63 7.89 4.03 -5.75
N ALA A 64 6.97 3.19 -5.26
CA ALA A 64 6.02 2.49 -6.11
C ALA A 64 4.58 2.93 -5.85
N ALA A 65 3.69 2.59 -6.79
CA ALA A 65 2.25 2.75 -6.62
C ALA A 65 1.56 1.39 -6.49
N PHE A 66 0.69 1.26 -5.49
CA PHE A 66 -0.38 0.29 -5.53
C PHE A 66 -1.47 0.83 -6.46
N THR A 67 -1.96 0.01 -7.36
CA THR A 67 -3.03 0.39 -8.28
C THR A 67 -4.34 -0.31 -7.93
N GLY A 68 -5.46 0.25 -8.36
CA GLY A 68 -6.78 -0.29 -8.05
C GLY A 68 -7.29 -1.32 -9.04
N ASP A 69 -8.40 -1.94 -8.65
CA ASP A 69 -9.24 -2.81 -9.44
C ASP A 69 -10.70 -2.35 -9.32
N GLY A 70 -11.57 -2.75 -10.22
CA GLY A 70 -12.98 -2.39 -10.24
C GLY A 70 -13.84 -3.45 -10.90
N VAL A 71 -15.15 -3.19 -10.92
CA VAL A 71 -16.14 -4.01 -11.64
C VAL A 71 -15.86 -3.98 -13.14
N ASP A 72 -15.48 -2.81 -13.68
CA ASP A 72 -14.98 -2.70 -15.05
C ASP A 72 -13.56 -3.28 -15.12
N SER A 73 -13.39 -4.31 -15.94
CA SER A 73 -12.10 -4.97 -16.18
C SER A 73 -11.03 -4.02 -16.75
N ASN A 74 -11.44 -2.94 -17.44
CA ASN A 74 -10.54 -1.95 -18.01
C ASN A 74 -9.71 -1.22 -16.94
N VAL A 75 -10.21 -1.10 -15.70
CA VAL A 75 -9.47 -0.54 -14.57
C VAL A 75 -8.18 -1.32 -14.34
N MET A 76 -8.28 -2.65 -14.25
CA MET A 76 -7.11 -3.52 -14.04
C MET A 76 -6.18 -3.56 -15.26
N VAL A 77 -6.75 -3.53 -16.48
CA VAL A 77 -5.98 -3.46 -17.73
C VAL A 77 -5.16 -2.18 -17.81
N ALA A 78 -5.74 -1.03 -17.45
CA ALA A 78 -5.04 0.25 -17.41
C ALA A 78 -3.88 0.21 -16.39
N ALA A 79 -4.16 -0.28 -15.19
CA ALA A 79 -3.20 -0.40 -14.10
C ALA A 79 -1.98 -1.27 -14.49
N THR A 80 -2.21 -2.48 -14.98
CA THR A 80 -1.14 -3.41 -15.33
C THR A 80 -0.32 -2.95 -16.53
N LYS A 81 -0.94 -2.26 -17.50
CA LYS A 81 -0.23 -1.61 -18.61
C LYS A 81 0.71 -0.50 -18.13
N ALA A 82 0.26 0.34 -17.20
CA ALA A 82 1.10 1.39 -16.62
C ALA A 82 2.30 0.79 -15.86
N ILE A 83 2.08 -0.25 -15.06
CA ILE A 83 3.16 -0.98 -14.35
C ILE A 83 4.16 -1.60 -15.33
N LYS A 84 3.69 -2.19 -16.42
CA LYS A 84 4.57 -2.76 -17.46
C LYS A 84 5.50 -1.70 -18.08
N LYS A 85 5.03 -0.47 -18.27
CA LYS A 85 5.84 0.66 -18.80
C LYS A 85 6.96 1.09 -17.86
N THR A 86 6.89 0.75 -16.58
CA THR A 86 7.89 1.07 -15.54
C THR A 86 8.71 -0.15 -15.11
N ASP A 87 8.90 -1.12 -15.99
CA ASP A 87 9.63 -2.37 -15.72
C ASP A 87 9.16 -3.11 -14.46
N GLY A 88 7.84 -3.09 -14.23
CA GLY A 88 7.19 -3.78 -13.11
C GLY A 88 7.22 -3.03 -11.78
N ILE A 89 7.67 -1.78 -11.74
CA ILE A 89 7.65 -0.98 -10.50
C ILE A 89 6.22 -0.52 -10.20
N GLY A 90 5.47 -1.40 -9.55
CA GLY A 90 4.09 -1.19 -9.13
C GLY A 90 3.50 -2.46 -8.55
N ILE A 91 2.38 -2.32 -7.85
CA ILE A 91 1.71 -3.40 -7.13
C ILE A 91 0.21 -3.34 -7.45
N PRO A 92 -0.28 -4.16 -8.39
CA PRO A 92 -1.71 -4.26 -8.65
C PRO A 92 -2.45 -4.76 -7.41
N THR A 93 -3.61 -4.18 -7.10
CA THR A 93 -4.45 -4.63 -6.00
C THR A 93 -5.75 -5.19 -6.57
N VAL A 94 -5.95 -6.49 -6.42
CA VAL A 94 -7.10 -7.24 -6.95
C VAL A 94 -8.20 -7.31 -5.90
N LYS A 95 -9.45 -7.14 -6.33
CA LYS A 95 -10.62 -7.35 -5.47
C LYS A 95 -10.82 -8.84 -5.16
N PRO A 96 -11.46 -9.22 -4.06
CA PRO A 96 -11.68 -10.61 -3.68
C PRO A 96 -12.81 -11.27 -4.49
N TRP A 97 -12.66 -11.28 -5.82
CA TRP A 97 -13.55 -11.95 -6.77
C TRP A 97 -13.58 -13.47 -6.57
N ASN A 98 -14.41 -14.19 -7.33
CA ASN A 98 -14.30 -15.64 -7.42
C ASN A 98 -12.97 -16.07 -8.06
N LEU A 99 -12.57 -17.33 -7.85
CA LEU A 99 -11.25 -17.82 -8.25
C LEU A 99 -11.00 -17.75 -9.77
N ASP A 100 -12.03 -17.94 -10.60
CA ASP A 100 -11.89 -17.90 -12.06
C ASP A 100 -11.55 -16.48 -12.53
N VAL A 101 -12.22 -15.47 -12.00
CA VAL A 101 -11.91 -14.05 -12.29
C VAL A 101 -10.52 -13.69 -11.77
N ILE A 102 -10.16 -14.15 -10.58
CA ILE A 102 -8.82 -13.91 -10.01
C ILE A 102 -7.75 -14.53 -10.90
N ALA A 103 -7.94 -15.74 -11.40
CA ALA A 103 -6.97 -16.40 -12.30
C ALA A 103 -6.66 -15.54 -13.53
N GLY A 104 -7.68 -15.03 -14.23
CA GLY A 104 -7.48 -14.13 -15.37
C GLY A 104 -6.77 -12.82 -15.00
N LYS A 105 -7.02 -12.29 -13.79
CA LYS A 105 -6.31 -11.08 -13.28
C LYS A 105 -4.84 -11.39 -12.95
N MET A 106 -4.53 -12.58 -12.45
CA MET A 106 -3.13 -12.99 -12.19
C MET A 106 -2.32 -13.11 -13.49
N GLU A 107 -2.94 -13.50 -14.61
CA GLU A 107 -2.28 -13.46 -15.94
C GLU A 107 -1.84 -12.03 -16.30
N MET A 108 -2.71 -11.02 -16.07
CA MET A 108 -2.35 -9.62 -16.31
C MET A 108 -1.22 -9.15 -15.37
N VAL A 109 -1.22 -9.62 -14.11
CA VAL A 109 -0.13 -9.34 -13.14
C VAL A 109 1.19 -9.90 -13.68
N HIS A 110 1.24 -11.15 -14.11
CA HIS A 110 2.44 -11.77 -14.68
C HIS A 110 2.96 -11.02 -15.91
N GLU A 111 2.07 -10.68 -16.84
CA GLU A 111 2.42 -9.92 -18.04
C GLU A 111 2.99 -8.53 -17.75
N SER A 112 2.56 -7.91 -16.65
CA SER A 112 3.05 -6.61 -16.21
C SER A 112 4.42 -6.67 -15.54
N LYS A 113 4.88 -7.87 -15.15
CA LYS A 113 6.09 -8.13 -14.36
C LYS A 113 6.06 -7.37 -13.01
N ALA A 114 4.88 -7.18 -12.44
CA ALA A 114 4.69 -6.42 -11.21
C ALA A 114 5.58 -6.94 -10.07
N LEU A 115 6.07 -6.00 -9.25
CA LEU A 115 6.92 -6.25 -8.09
C LEU A 115 6.30 -7.24 -7.08
N ALA A 116 5.00 -7.11 -6.91
CA ALA A 116 4.15 -7.92 -6.04
C ALA A 116 2.70 -7.76 -6.49
N VAL A 117 1.79 -8.52 -5.91
CA VAL A 117 0.35 -8.32 -6.08
C VAL A 117 -0.33 -8.26 -4.71
N ALA A 118 -1.29 -7.34 -4.55
CA ALA A 118 -2.10 -7.23 -3.36
C ALA A 118 -3.55 -7.70 -3.62
N MET A 119 -4.23 -8.14 -2.55
CA MET A 119 -5.67 -8.34 -2.55
C MET A 119 -6.29 -7.63 -1.36
N ASP A 120 -7.21 -6.71 -1.60
CA ASP A 120 -7.97 -6.03 -0.55
C ASP A 120 -9.18 -6.87 -0.13
N ILE A 121 -8.94 -7.83 0.78
CA ILE A 121 -9.96 -8.80 1.24
C ILE A 121 -11.15 -8.13 1.93
N ASP A 122 -10.94 -6.99 2.55
CA ASP A 122 -11.96 -6.19 3.20
C ASP A 122 -12.94 -5.53 2.21
N ALA A 123 -12.57 -5.43 0.93
CA ALA A 123 -13.45 -4.94 -0.12
C ALA A 123 -14.72 -5.80 -0.31
N ALA A 124 -14.72 -7.05 0.17
CA ALA A 124 -15.93 -7.86 0.31
C ALA A 124 -17.04 -7.15 1.13
N GLY A 125 -16.67 -6.23 2.03
CA GLY A 125 -17.58 -5.40 2.81
C GLY A 125 -18.09 -4.15 2.11
N LEU A 126 -17.53 -3.76 0.96
CA LEU A 126 -17.94 -2.55 0.25
C LEU A 126 -19.39 -2.68 -0.27
N PRO A 127 -20.29 -1.71 0.04
CA PRO A 127 -21.70 -1.83 -0.28
C PRO A 127 -21.98 -2.06 -1.78
N PHE A 128 -21.20 -1.42 -2.66
CA PHE A 128 -21.38 -1.52 -4.10
C PHE A 128 -20.86 -2.83 -4.71
N LEU A 129 -20.05 -3.61 -3.98
CA LEU A 129 -19.54 -4.89 -4.47
C LEU A 129 -20.38 -6.09 -4.05
N LYS A 130 -21.17 -5.96 -2.98
CA LYS A 130 -21.98 -7.06 -2.42
C LYS A 130 -23.01 -7.65 -3.39
N ASN A 131 -23.51 -6.83 -4.32
CA ASN A 131 -24.61 -7.18 -5.23
C ASN A 131 -24.16 -7.16 -6.70
N MET A 132 -22.86 -7.19 -6.95
CA MET A 132 -22.30 -7.17 -8.33
C MET A 132 -22.04 -8.58 -8.86
N GLU A 133 -22.02 -8.70 -10.17
CA GLU A 133 -21.55 -9.88 -10.89
C GLU A 133 -20.24 -9.58 -11.63
N PRO A 134 -19.19 -10.38 -11.40
CA PRO A 134 -19.10 -11.49 -10.43
C PRO A 134 -19.09 -11.01 -8.99
N PRO A 135 -19.56 -11.82 -8.02
CA PRO A 135 -19.59 -11.40 -6.63
C PRO A 135 -18.18 -11.35 -6.02
N ALA A 136 -17.91 -10.29 -5.26
CA ALA A 136 -16.75 -10.23 -4.36
C ALA A 136 -17.17 -10.76 -2.99
N GLY A 137 -16.35 -11.62 -2.39
CA GLY A 137 -16.66 -12.25 -1.10
C GLY A 137 -15.43 -12.51 -0.24
N SER A 138 -15.68 -12.80 1.04
CA SER A 138 -14.63 -13.21 1.97
C SER A 138 -13.87 -14.44 1.45
N LYS A 139 -12.61 -14.56 1.83
CA LYS A 139 -11.74 -15.68 1.45
C LYS A 139 -11.35 -16.50 2.66
N THR A 140 -11.35 -17.81 2.50
CA THR A 140 -10.78 -18.76 3.45
C THR A 140 -9.25 -18.74 3.36
N VAL A 141 -8.58 -19.29 4.37
CA VAL A 141 -7.10 -19.47 4.35
C VAL A 141 -6.67 -20.32 3.15
N GLU A 142 -7.44 -21.36 2.81
CA GLU A 142 -7.14 -22.22 1.68
C GLU A 142 -7.28 -21.52 0.33
N GLU A 143 -8.34 -20.72 0.14
CA GLU A 143 -8.49 -19.89 -1.06
C GLU A 143 -7.35 -18.87 -1.18
N LEU A 144 -6.97 -18.20 -0.08
CA LEU A 144 -5.83 -17.28 -0.08
C LEU A 144 -4.52 -18.00 -0.41
N ARG A 145 -4.33 -19.24 0.06
CA ARG A 145 -3.17 -20.07 -0.27
C ARG A 145 -3.13 -20.41 -1.77
N GLN A 146 -4.27 -20.73 -2.36
CA GLN A 146 -4.38 -20.96 -3.80
C GLN A 146 -4.04 -19.69 -4.59
N ILE A 147 -4.56 -18.54 -4.16
CA ILE A 147 -4.31 -17.23 -4.78
C ILE A 147 -2.82 -16.87 -4.67
N ALA A 148 -2.20 -17.06 -3.50
CA ALA A 148 -0.78 -16.82 -3.31
C ALA A 148 0.10 -17.68 -4.24
N LYS A 149 -0.29 -18.94 -4.48
CA LYS A 149 0.37 -19.82 -5.46
C LYS A 149 0.16 -19.34 -6.91
N MET A 150 -1.07 -18.94 -7.25
CA MET A 150 -1.38 -18.39 -8.58
C MET A 150 -0.64 -17.10 -8.86
N ALA A 151 -0.40 -16.28 -7.83
CA ALA A 151 0.29 -15.01 -7.97
C ALA A 151 1.71 -15.16 -8.53
N GLY A 152 2.46 -16.22 -8.15
CA GLY A 152 3.83 -16.45 -8.62
C GLY A 152 4.83 -15.33 -8.33
N THR A 153 4.41 -14.31 -7.58
CA THR A 153 5.15 -13.13 -7.13
C THR A 153 4.77 -12.87 -5.66
N PRO A 154 5.48 -12.05 -4.89
CA PRO A 154 5.09 -11.74 -3.52
C PRO A 154 3.62 -11.35 -3.41
N PHE A 155 2.86 -12.06 -2.56
CA PHE A 155 1.43 -11.83 -2.36
C PHE A 155 1.18 -11.06 -1.08
N ILE A 156 0.37 -9.99 -1.16
CA ILE A 156 0.08 -9.06 -0.07
C ILE A 156 -1.41 -9.14 0.27
N VAL A 157 -1.75 -9.43 1.52
CA VAL A 157 -3.14 -9.42 2.00
C VAL A 157 -3.45 -8.06 2.64
N LYS A 158 -4.32 -7.27 2.00
CA LYS A 158 -4.75 -5.95 2.47
C LYS A 158 -6.11 -6.04 3.16
N GLY A 159 -6.31 -5.25 4.23
CA GLY A 159 -7.57 -5.22 4.99
C GLY A 159 -7.48 -6.06 6.28
N VAL A 160 -6.29 -6.17 6.85
CA VAL A 160 -6.04 -6.91 8.09
C VAL A 160 -6.08 -5.96 9.28
N MET A 161 -6.97 -6.22 10.25
CA MET A 161 -7.18 -5.36 11.43
C MET A 161 -7.04 -6.12 12.75
N THR A 162 -6.59 -7.37 12.72
CA THR A 162 -6.42 -8.19 13.95
C THR A 162 -5.21 -9.10 13.85
N VAL A 163 -4.60 -9.42 15.01
CA VAL A 163 -3.55 -10.43 15.10
C VAL A 163 -3.99 -11.77 14.51
N LYS A 164 -5.23 -12.19 14.80
CA LYS A 164 -5.81 -13.42 14.23
C LYS A 164 -5.86 -13.40 12.70
N GLY A 165 -6.23 -12.24 12.11
CA GLY A 165 -6.23 -12.05 10.66
C GLY A 165 -4.82 -12.11 10.07
N ALA A 166 -3.85 -11.47 10.72
CA ALA A 166 -2.44 -11.50 10.32
C ALA A 166 -1.86 -12.92 10.35
N LEU A 167 -2.12 -13.69 11.39
CA LEU A 167 -1.70 -15.09 11.48
C LEU A 167 -2.32 -15.97 10.39
N LYS A 168 -3.59 -15.75 10.02
CA LYS A 168 -4.23 -16.44 8.89
C LYS A 168 -3.60 -16.06 7.55
N ALA A 169 -3.25 -14.79 7.35
CA ALA A 169 -2.55 -14.35 6.14
C ALA A 169 -1.17 -15.01 6.03
N LYS A 170 -0.43 -15.09 7.15
CA LYS A 170 0.83 -15.83 7.25
C LYS A 170 0.65 -17.32 6.91
N GLU A 171 -0.34 -17.98 7.49
CA GLU A 171 -0.67 -19.39 7.21
C GLU A 171 -1.02 -19.62 5.73
N ALA A 172 -1.65 -18.65 5.09
CA ALA A 172 -1.95 -18.71 3.67
C ALA A 172 -0.73 -18.50 2.75
N GLY A 173 0.43 -18.13 3.32
CA GLY A 173 1.66 -17.89 2.55
C GLY A 173 1.80 -16.46 2.01
N ALA A 174 1.12 -15.48 2.61
CA ALA A 174 1.32 -14.09 2.26
C ALA A 174 2.75 -13.64 2.60
N SER A 175 3.36 -12.88 1.69
CA SER A 175 4.68 -12.26 1.89
C SER A 175 4.60 -10.97 2.71
N ALA A 176 3.43 -10.36 2.72
CA ALA A 176 3.15 -9.13 3.46
C ALA A 176 1.67 -8.98 3.78
N ILE A 177 1.37 -8.09 4.72
CA ILE A 177 0.01 -7.60 4.99
C ILE A 177 -0.05 -6.09 4.90
N VAL A 178 -1.26 -5.57 4.67
CA VAL A 178 -1.56 -4.16 4.91
C VAL A 178 -2.56 -4.07 6.05
N VAL A 179 -2.15 -3.49 7.17
CA VAL A 179 -3.03 -3.10 8.27
C VAL A 179 -3.90 -1.95 7.75
N SER A 180 -5.18 -2.24 7.53
CA SER A 180 -6.09 -1.34 6.81
C SER A 180 -7.54 -1.61 7.17
N ASN A 181 -8.31 -0.55 7.40
CA ASN A 181 -9.76 -0.57 7.51
C ASN A 181 -10.43 0.11 6.29
N HIS A 182 -9.72 0.16 5.16
CA HIS A 182 -10.17 0.80 3.91
C HIS A 182 -10.54 2.28 4.06
N GLY A 183 -9.90 2.97 5.01
CA GLY A 183 -10.21 4.37 5.33
C GLY A 183 -11.59 4.55 5.96
N GLY A 184 -12.07 3.55 6.71
CA GLY A 184 -13.38 3.54 7.38
C GLY A 184 -14.57 3.22 6.46
N ARG A 185 -14.34 2.72 5.25
CA ARG A 185 -15.38 2.55 4.21
C ARG A 185 -16.14 1.22 4.28
N VAL A 186 -15.60 0.21 4.99
CA VAL A 186 -16.10 -1.18 4.95
C VAL A 186 -16.85 -1.59 6.20
N LEU A 187 -16.43 -1.13 7.36
CA LEU A 187 -17.07 -1.42 8.65
C LEU A 187 -17.01 -0.17 9.51
N ASP A 188 -18.18 0.29 9.97
CA ASP A 188 -18.28 1.38 10.93
C ASP A 188 -17.79 0.96 12.32
N GLN A 189 -17.31 1.92 13.11
CA GLN A 189 -16.76 1.72 14.47
C GLN A 189 -15.58 0.73 14.53
N CYS A 190 -14.91 0.50 13.40
CA CYS A 190 -13.64 -0.20 13.37
C CYS A 190 -12.55 0.69 13.99
N PRO A 191 -11.60 0.15 14.80
CA PRO A 191 -10.50 0.94 15.35
C PRO A 191 -9.66 1.59 14.25
N ALA A 192 -8.95 2.67 14.59
CA ALA A 192 -7.95 3.22 13.68
C ALA A 192 -6.79 2.21 13.50
N THR A 193 -6.18 2.21 12.32
CA THR A 193 -5.09 1.28 12.00
C THR A 193 -3.90 1.44 12.96
N ALA A 194 -3.62 2.66 13.42
CA ALA A 194 -2.57 2.93 14.41
C ALA A 194 -2.85 2.31 15.81
N GLU A 195 -4.11 2.01 16.14
CA GLU A 195 -4.47 1.40 17.44
C GLU A 195 -4.15 -0.10 17.49
N VAL A 196 -4.13 -0.77 16.34
CA VAL A 196 -3.92 -2.22 16.23
C VAL A 196 -2.57 -2.60 15.60
N LEU A 197 -1.85 -1.63 15.05
CA LEU A 197 -0.61 -1.87 14.29
C LEU A 197 0.46 -2.53 15.14
N GLU A 198 0.72 -2.01 16.33
CA GLU A 198 1.79 -2.48 17.22
C GLU A 198 1.60 -3.95 17.63
N GLU A 199 0.40 -4.34 18.04
CA GLU A 199 0.11 -5.74 18.43
C GLU A 199 0.23 -6.70 17.24
N ILE A 200 -0.16 -6.26 16.04
CA ILE A 200 -0.01 -7.03 14.81
C ILE A 200 1.47 -7.16 14.44
N ALA A 201 2.23 -6.08 14.53
CA ALA A 201 3.66 -6.07 14.24
C ALA A 201 4.43 -7.02 15.16
N LEU A 202 4.15 -6.99 16.45
CA LEU A 202 4.74 -7.92 17.43
C LEU A 202 4.42 -9.39 17.12
N ALA A 203 3.25 -9.68 16.53
CA ALA A 203 2.83 -11.04 16.25
C ALA A 203 3.43 -11.64 14.97
N VAL A 204 3.71 -10.84 13.94
CA VAL A 204 4.08 -11.34 12.60
C VAL A 204 5.27 -10.62 11.95
N GLY A 205 5.78 -9.53 12.52
CA GLY A 205 6.81 -8.67 11.91
C GLY A 205 8.11 -9.41 11.56
N ASP A 206 8.50 -10.38 12.35
CA ASP A 206 9.70 -11.21 12.09
C ASP A 206 9.55 -12.15 10.89
N SER A 207 8.35 -12.33 10.37
CA SER A 207 8.04 -13.35 9.37
C SER A 207 7.44 -12.86 8.08
N MET A 208 6.99 -11.61 8.03
CA MET A 208 6.41 -10.98 6.85
C MET A 208 6.52 -9.46 6.92
N LYS A 209 6.45 -8.80 5.76
CA LYS A 209 6.45 -7.35 5.70
C LYS A 209 5.09 -6.78 6.12
N ILE A 210 5.11 -5.65 6.81
CA ILE A 210 3.92 -4.97 7.32
C ILE A 210 3.81 -3.58 6.70
N PHE A 211 2.76 -3.39 5.93
CA PHE A 211 2.32 -2.07 5.53
C PHE A 211 1.17 -1.59 6.40
N VAL A 212 1.00 -0.29 6.49
CA VAL A 212 -0.19 0.32 7.09
C VAL A 212 -0.74 1.44 6.21
N ASP A 213 -2.04 1.59 6.18
CA ASP A 213 -2.70 2.74 5.55
C ASP A 213 -3.73 3.39 6.48
N GLY A 214 -4.31 4.49 6.01
CA GLY A 214 -5.33 5.23 6.74
C GLY A 214 -4.76 6.35 7.62
N GLY A 215 -5.18 7.58 7.35
CA GLY A 215 -4.82 8.74 8.16
C GLY A 215 -3.47 9.39 7.87
N ILE A 216 -2.56 8.76 7.15
CA ILE A 216 -1.22 9.29 6.84
C ILE A 216 -1.31 10.53 5.94
N ARG A 217 -0.69 11.64 6.34
CA ARG A 217 -0.72 12.93 5.63
C ARG A 217 0.64 13.64 5.58
N SER A 218 1.56 13.28 6.47
CA SER A 218 2.85 13.93 6.66
C SER A 218 3.97 12.92 6.85
N GLY A 219 5.23 13.35 6.71
CA GLY A 219 6.41 12.54 7.05
C GLY A 219 6.46 12.17 8.53
N VAL A 220 5.89 13.00 9.41
CA VAL A 220 5.74 12.67 10.84
C VAL A 220 4.78 11.49 11.05
N ASP A 221 3.70 11.40 10.25
CA ASP A 221 2.80 10.24 10.33
C ASP A 221 3.49 8.97 9.81
N VAL A 222 4.31 9.09 8.76
CA VAL A 222 5.17 7.99 8.28
C VAL A 222 6.07 7.51 9.40
N PHE A 223 6.83 8.41 10.03
CA PHE A 223 7.72 8.10 11.16
C PHE A 223 7.00 7.35 12.29
N LYS A 224 5.83 7.86 12.72
CA LYS A 224 5.02 7.21 13.77
C LYS A 224 4.57 5.81 13.39
N ALA A 225 4.22 5.58 12.13
CA ALA A 225 3.83 4.25 11.66
C ALA A 225 5.00 3.26 11.68
N LEU A 226 6.20 3.73 11.29
CA LEU A 226 7.43 2.93 11.39
C LEU A 226 7.76 2.61 12.85
N ALA A 227 7.68 3.59 13.75
CA ALA A 227 7.87 3.42 15.19
C ALA A 227 6.90 2.41 15.83
N LEU A 228 5.72 2.22 15.24
CA LEU A 228 4.76 1.18 15.64
C LEU A 228 5.01 -0.19 14.99
N GLY A 229 6.08 -0.34 14.21
CA GLY A 229 6.51 -1.60 13.62
C GLY A 229 6.02 -1.85 12.19
N ALA A 230 5.55 -0.83 11.46
CA ALA A 230 5.36 -0.97 10.02
C ALA A 230 6.72 -0.93 9.30
N ASP A 231 6.88 -1.73 8.23
CA ASP A 231 8.03 -1.58 7.31
C ASP A 231 7.81 -0.41 6.34
N ALA A 232 6.55 -0.12 5.98
CA ALA A 232 6.21 0.97 5.08
C ALA A 232 4.75 1.42 5.24
N VAL A 233 4.42 2.57 4.67
CA VAL A 233 3.06 3.09 4.68
C VAL A 233 2.49 3.24 3.26
N ILE A 234 1.16 3.22 3.17
CA ILE A 234 0.42 3.40 1.93
C ILE A 234 -0.49 4.62 2.07
N ILE A 235 -0.47 5.50 1.06
CA ILE A 235 -1.18 6.78 1.06
C ILE A 235 -2.02 6.88 -0.22
N ALA A 236 -3.35 6.81 -0.12
CA ALA A 236 -4.22 6.80 -1.30
C ALA A 236 -4.72 8.21 -1.70
N ARG A 237 -5.71 8.74 -0.99
CA ARG A 237 -6.41 9.99 -1.36
C ARG A 237 -5.51 11.21 -1.56
N PRO A 238 -4.46 11.46 -0.76
CA PRO A 238 -3.54 12.55 -1.02
C PRO A 238 -2.80 12.44 -2.35
N PHE A 239 -2.44 11.23 -2.80
CA PHE A 239 -1.87 11.04 -4.14
C PHE A 239 -2.90 11.29 -5.25
N VAL A 240 -4.18 10.97 -5.05
CA VAL A 240 -5.24 11.41 -6.00
C VAL A 240 -5.24 12.93 -6.13
N THR A 241 -5.25 13.63 -5.00
CA THR A 241 -5.18 15.11 -5.00
C THR A 241 -3.94 15.62 -5.74
N ALA A 242 -2.79 14.99 -5.56
CA ALA A 242 -1.54 15.36 -6.22
C ALA A 242 -1.62 15.15 -7.75
N VAL A 243 -2.17 14.01 -8.20
CA VAL A 243 -2.37 13.71 -9.63
C VAL A 243 -3.33 14.71 -10.27
N TYR A 244 -4.50 14.93 -9.66
CA TYR A 244 -5.52 15.84 -10.20
C TYR A 244 -5.09 17.32 -10.15
N GLY A 245 -4.31 17.69 -9.13
CA GLY A 245 -3.86 19.07 -8.92
C GLY A 245 -2.65 19.48 -9.73
N GLY A 246 -1.80 18.54 -10.17
CA GLY A 246 -0.54 18.90 -10.82
C GLY A 246 0.14 17.78 -11.61
N ALA A 247 -0.59 16.71 -11.94
CA ALA A 247 -0.07 15.55 -12.67
C ALA A 247 1.29 15.09 -12.10
N GLU A 248 2.31 14.87 -12.93
CA GLU A 248 3.64 14.45 -12.50
C GLU A 248 4.26 15.41 -11.46
N GLU A 249 4.17 16.73 -11.68
CA GLU A 249 4.76 17.71 -10.76
C GLU A 249 4.04 17.73 -9.41
N GLY A 250 2.73 17.50 -9.40
CA GLY A 250 1.95 17.34 -8.17
C GLY A 250 2.39 16.12 -7.38
N VAL A 251 2.57 14.98 -8.04
CA VAL A 251 3.07 13.74 -7.41
C VAL A 251 4.49 13.93 -6.87
N LYS A 252 5.39 14.51 -7.68
CA LYS A 252 6.75 14.84 -7.27
C LYS A 252 6.78 15.71 -6.02
N SER A 253 6.07 16.84 -6.06
CA SER A 253 6.03 17.79 -4.94
C SER A 253 5.52 17.12 -3.65
N TYR A 254 4.54 16.23 -3.75
CA TYR A 254 4.02 15.51 -2.59
C TYR A 254 5.02 14.48 -2.05
N ILE A 255 5.71 13.74 -2.93
CA ILE A 255 6.79 12.81 -2.53
C ILE A 255 7.93 13.56 -1.83
N GLU A 256 8.39 14.67 -2.41
CA GLU A 256 9.47 15.49 -1.84
C GLU A 256 9.07 16.09 -0.49
N LYS A 257 7.84 16.59 -0.34
CA LYS A 257 7.31 17.05 0.94
C LYS A 257 7.36 15.97 2.00
N LEU A 258 6.81 14.80 1.72
CA LEU A 258 6.79 13.68 2.67
C LEU A 258 8.19 13.21 3.05
N GLY A 259 9.08 13.13 2.05
CA GLY A 259 10.48 12.72 2.25
C GLY A 259 11.23 13.70 3.15
N THR A 260 11.14 15.00 2.87
CA THR A 260 11.77 16.05 3.69
C THR A 260 11.25 16.04 5.12
N GLU A 261 9.94 15.95 5.31
CA GLU A 261 9.33 15.88 6.64
C GLU A 261 9.76 14.63 7.42
N LEU A 262 9.93 13.48 6.75
CA LEU A 262 10.46 12.26 7.36
C LEU A 262 11.92 12.43 7.78
N GLU A 263 12.78 12.93 6.86
CA GLU A 263 14.19 13.17 7.13
C GLU A 263 14.39 14.15 8.30
N ASP A 264 13.61 15.23 8.36
CA ASP A 264 13.68 16.22 9.45
C ASP A 264 13.21 15.60 10.77
N THR A 265 12.16 14.77 10.74
CA THR A 265 11.68 14.06 11.93
C THR A 265 12.75 13.11 12.46
N MET A 266 13.36 12.31 11.58
CA MET A 266 14.45 11.39 11.95
C MET A 266 15.62 12.13 12.60
N LYS A 267 16.07 13.25 12.02
CA LYS A 267 17.13 14.09 12.60
C LYS A 267 16.77 14.62 13.99
N MET A 268 15.52 15.05 14.17
CA MET A 268 15.05 15.59 15.46
C MET A 268 14.83 14.50 16.52
N CYS A 269 14.73 13.24 16.11
CA CYS A 269 14.66 12.07 17.01
C CYS A 269 16.02 11.38 17.18
N GLY A 270 17.08 11.91 16.58
CA GLY A 270 18.44 11.38 16.74
C GLY A 270 18.70 10.06 16.01
N VAL A 271 17.85 9.67 15.03
CA VAL A 271 18.00 8.43 14.25
C VAL A 271 18.46 8.73 12.83
N THR A 272 19.29 7.85 12.26
CA THR A 272 19.93 8.03 10.97
C THR A 272 19.52 7.01 9.91
N SER A 273 18.84 5.93 10.33
CA SER A 273 18.31 4.92 9.42
C SER A 273 16.91 4.49 9.85
N LEU A 274 16.19 3.77 8.95
CA LEU A 274 14.83 3.29 9.26
C LEU A 274 14.83 2.21 10.37
N GLU A 275 15.91 1.43 10.46
CA GLU A 275 16.08 0.36 11.45
C GLU A 275 16.26 0.90 12.89
N GLU A 276 16.68 2.16 13.02
CA GLU A 276 16.82 2.82 14.32
C GLU A 276 15.50 3.39 14.85
N ILE A 277 14.45 3.44 14.00
CA ILE A 277 13.14 3.95 14.39
C ILE A 277 12.42 2.87 15.19
N ASP A 278 12.17 3.14 16.45
CA ASP A 278 11.48 2.24 17.36
C ASP A 278 10.41 2.97 18.21
N ARG A 279 9.84 2.26 19.16
CA ARG A 279 8.76 2.76 20.02
C ARG A 279 9.20 3.88 20.98
N ASP A 280 10.47 4.01 21.24
CA ASP A 280 11.04 4.99 22.17
C ASP A 280 11.34 6.34 21.48
N CYS A 281 11.28 6.37 20.13
CA CYS A 281 11.34 7.58 19.32
C CYS A 281 9.99 8.33 19.39
#